data_f6e3d1f98a9cf2422afbbce51884d526
#
_entry.id   f6e3d1f98a9cf2422afbbce51884d526
#
_cell.length_a   1.000
_cell.length_b   1.000
_cell.length_c   1.000
_cell.angle_alpha   90.00
_cell.angle_beta   90.00
_cell.angle_gamma   90.00
#
_symmetry.space_group_name_H-M   'P 1'
#
loop_
_entity.id
_entity.type
_entity.pdbx_description
1 polymer ?
#
loop_
_entity_poly.entity_id
_entity_poly.type
_entity_poly.pdbx_seq_one_letter_code
_entity_poly.pdbx_strand_id
1 'polypeptide(L)'
;MGFVRDTLVIIVSQFLFFFGGWVFFLRKLFKDYEVKQMTVIVFFSFTFSLSCLMFELVTFEILDILESSSRRLHWQFVLIITLFDVIVVLPCLISYYLTTMLAFLPNNLKLRLGISILLLLFYVYLFWKLGVSFPISNPRLSLFSFEHCIGRVGVIGVTIMALLSGFGAVNYPYTCMSLFIHPVSRNDIDASEKRLTQTLNMILAKKRRLCFAELESKVGRHTEVL
;
A
#
# COMPACT_ATOMS: atom_id res chain seq x y z
N MET A 1 31.37 16.63 -12.46
CA MET A 1 30.06 16.84 -13.16
C MET A 1 29.19 15.57 -13.19
N GLY A 2 29.75 14.36 -13.11
CA GLY A 2 29.01 13.10 -13.11
C GLY A 2 28.05 12.96 -11.92
N PHE A 3 28.51 13.22 -10.71
CA PHE A 3 27.72 13.06 -9.47
C PHE A 3 26.39 13.85 -9.49
N VAL A 4 26.42 15.13 -9.91
CA VAL A 4 25.20 15.96 -9.95
C VAL A 4 24.19 15.42 -10.97
N ARG A 5 24.67 14.97 -12.13
CA ARG A 5 23.85 14.36 -13.17
C ARG A 5 23.20 13.07 -12.67
N ASP A 6 23.99 12.21 -12.01
CA ASP A 6 23.54 10.93 -11.48
C ASP A 6 22.49 11.14 -10.37
N THR A 7 22.72 12.08 -9.46
CA THR A 7 21.75 12.46 -8.43
C THR A 7 20.46 12.99 -9.02
N LEU A 8 20.55 13.80 -10.09
CA LEU A 8 19.37 14.34 -10.76
C LEU A 8 18.54 13.21 -11.41
N VAL A 9 19.18 12.23 -12.05
CA VAL A 9 18.49 11.07 -12.64
C VAL A 9 17.72 10.32 -11.55
N ILE A 10 18.36 10.02 -10.40
CA ILE A 10 17.74 9.29 -9.29
C ILE A 10 16.57 10.08 -8.69
N ILE A 11 16.69 11.39 -8.54
CA ILE A 11 15.59 12.22 -8.03
C ILE A 11 14.41 12.24 -9.02
N VAL A 12 14.67 12.39 -10.31
CA VAL A 12 13.60 12.38 -11.32
C VAL A 12 12.90 11.04 -11.37
N SER A 13 13.63 9.92 -11.34
CA SER A 13 13.03 8.59 -11.31
C SER A 13 12.22 8.35 -10.04
N GLN A 14 12.69 8.83 -8.88
CA GLN A 14 11.93 8.77 -7.62
C GLN A 14 10.59 9.49 -7.73
N PHE A 15 10.55 10.70 -8.30
CA PHE A 15 9.31 11.42 -8.53
C PHE A 15 8.37 10.67 -9.49
N LEU A 16 8.92 10.09 -10.55
CA LEU A 16 8.16 9.33 -11.53
C LEU A 16 7.53 8.08 -10.90
N PHE A 17 8.29 7.33 -10.10
CA PHE A 17 7.76 6.17 -9.37
C PHE A 17 6.72 6.56 -8.32
N PHE A 18 6.92 7.67 -7.62
CA PHE A 18 5.94 8.18 -6.67
C PHE A 18 4.62 8.55 -7.34
N PHE A 19 4.68 9.29 -8.44
CA PHE A 19 3.48 9.63 -9.23
C PHE A 19 2.81 8.40 -9.85
N GLY A 20 3.61 7.48 -10.39
CA GLY A 20 3.12 6.21 -10.92
C GLY A 20 2.40 5.39 -9.86
N GLY A 21 3.00 5.24 -8.68
CA GLY A 21 2.40 4.59 -7.52
C GLY A 21 1.10 5.27 -7.08
N TRP A 22 1.11 6.59 -6.96
CA TRP A 22 -0.09 7.37 -6.61
C TRP A 22 -1.25 7.12 -7.58
N VAL A 23 -1.01 7.23 -8.88
CA VAL A 23 -2.05 6.99 -9.90
C VAL A 23 -2.52 5.54 -9.88
N PHE A 24 -1.60 4.59 -9.70
CA PHE A 24 -1.93 3.17 -9.58
C PHE A 24 -2.84 2.88 -8.39
N PHE A 25 -2.50 3.39 -7.21
CA PHE A 25 -3.31 3.18 -6.00
C PHE A 25 -4.69 3.84 -6.13
N LEU A 26 -4.77 5.07 -6.64
CA LEU A 26 -6.05 5.77 -6.82
C LEU A 26 -6.97 5.09 -7.82
N ARG A 27 -6.43 4.61 -8.94
CA ARG A 27 -7.24 4.09 -10.05
C ARG A 27 -7.53 2.60 -9.97
N LYS A 28 -6.61 1.82 -9.41
CA LYS A 28 -6.72 0.35 -9.38
C LYS A 28 -7.12 -0.18 -8.01
N LEU A 29 -6.41 0.21 -6.95
CA LEU A 29 -6.55 -0.41 -5.65
C LEU A 29 -7.73 0.18 -4.85
N PHE A 30 -7.89 1.51 -4.88
CA PHE A 30 -8.95 2.20 -4.11
C PHE A 30 -10.13 2.66 -4.97
N LYS A 31 -10.35 2.00 -6.11
CA LYS A 31 -11.46 2.34 -7.01
C LYS A 31 -12.83 2.16 -6.36
N ASP A 32 -13.00 1.10 -5.58
CA ASP A 32 -14.27 0.68 -5.01
C ASP A 32 -14.49 1.14 -3.55
N TYR A 33 -13.50 1.85 -2.96
CA TYR A 33 -13.61 2.38 -1.62
C TYR A 33 -14.22 3.79 -1.62
N GLU A 34 -15.34 3.95 -0.90
CA GLU A 34 -16.05 5.25 -0.77
C GLU A 34 -15.23 6.29 0.02
N VAL A 35 -14.46 5.85 1.01
CA VAL A 35 -13.65 6.73 1.86
C VAL A 35 -12.17 6.56 1.53
N LYS A 36 -11.64 7.48 0.76
CA LYS A 36 -10.21 7.52 0.40
C LYS A 36 -9.44 8.32 1.46
N GLN A 37 -8.69 7.61 2.30
CA GLN A 37 -7.79 8.25 3.24
C GLN A 37 -6.51 8.67 2.52
N MET A 38 -6.37 9.96 2.23
CA MET A 38 -5.23 10.52 1.48
C MET A 38 -3.89 10.19 2.14
N THR A 39 -3.82 10.20 3.47
CA THR A 39 -2.60 9.86 4.23
C THR A 39 -2.09 8.45 3.87
N VAL A 40 -2.98 7.45 3.85
CA VAL A 40 -2.61 6.06 3.51
C VAL A 40 -2.07 5.97 2.09
N ILE A 41 -2.74 6.63 1.14
CA ILE A 41 -2.33 6.61 -0.27
C ILE A 41 -0.94 7.22 -0.44
N VAL A 42 -0.65 8.34 0.23
CA VAL A 42 0.66 9.01 0.17
C VAL A 42 1.77 8.09 0.69
N PHE A 43 1.58 7.49 1.87
CA PHE A 43 2.59 6.62 2.46
C PHE A 43 2.80 5.34 1.65
N PHE A 44 1.74 4.71 1.16
CA PHE A 44 1.88 3.56 0.26
C PHE A 44 2.60 3.92 -1.05
N SER A 45 2.29 5.07 -1.64
CA SER A 45 2.97 5.53 -2.85
C SER A 45 4.45 5.82 -2.58
N PHE A 46 4.78 6.33 -1.39
CA PHE A 46 6.15 6.59 -0.97
C PHE A 46 6.94 5.29 -0.78
N THR A 47 6.41 4.33 -0.02
CA THR A 47 7.04 3.01 0.17
C THR A 47 7.21 2.27 -1.14
N PHE A 48 6.20 2.31 -2.02
CA PHE A 48 6.28 1.71 -3.36
C PHE A 48 7.38 2.35 -4.20
N SER A 49 7.47 3.67 -4.18
CA SER A 49 8.48 4.43 -4.90
C SER A 49 9.90 4.10 -4.40
N LEU A 50 10.11 3.97 -3.08
CA LEU A 50 11.38 3.53 -2.51
C LEU A 50 11.76 2.11 -2.96
N SER A 51 10.80 1.19 -3.00
CA SER A 51 11.03 -0.18 -3.47
C SER A 51 11.42 -0.22 -4.95
N CYS A 52 10.76 0.57 -5.80
CA CYS A 52 11.12 0.69 -7.22
C CYS A 52 12.50 1.30 -7.40
N LEU A 53 12.85 2.32 -6.60
CA LEU A 53 14.16 2.95 -6.64
C LEU A 53 15.28 1.97 -6.21
N MET A 54 15.05 1.14 -5.19
CA MET A 54 16.01 0.09 -4.82
C MET A 54 16.26 -0.88 -5.97
N PHE A 55 15.19 -1.29 -6.67
CA PHE A 55 15.30 -2.16 -7.83
C PHE A 55 16.03 -1.48 -9.01
N GLU A 56 15.76 -0.20 -9.25
CA GLU A 56 16.46 0.60 -10.25
C GLU A 56 17.96 0.70 -9.95
N LEU A 57 18.34 0.95 -8.70
CA LEU A 57 19.74 1.00 -8.29
C LEU A 57 20.48 -0.33 -8.51
N VAL A 58 19.82 -1.48 -8.26
CA VAL A 58 20.36 -2.80 -8.59
C VAL A 58 20.56 -2.93 -10.10
N THR A 59 19.60 -2.47 -10.89
CA THR A 59 19.69 -2.51 -12.35
C THR A 59 20.84 -1.64 -12.87
N PHE A 60 21.01 -0.44 -12.30
CA PHE A 60 22.12 0.44 -12.64
C PHE A 60 23.49 -0.12 -12.23
N GLU A 61 23.54 -0.92 -11.15
CA GLU A 61 24.77 -1.64 -10.76
C GLU A 61 25.13 -2.71 -11.80
N ILE A 62 24.14 -3.46 -12.30
CA ILE A 62 24.36 -4.53 -13.30
C ILE A 62 24.77 -3.94 -14.66
N LEU A 63 24.17 -2.80 -15.04
CA LEU A 63 24.42 -2.16 -16.33
C LEU A 63 25.60 -1.19 -16.33
N ASP A 64 26.20 -0.92 -15.17
CA ASP A 64 27.33 0.03 -14.96
C ASP A 64 27.07 1.43 -15.54
N ILE A 65 25.84 1.94 -15.40
CA ILE A 65 25.40 3.21 -16.00
C ILE A 65 25.88 4.43 -15.23
N LEU A 66 25.90 4.37 -13.89
CA LEU A 66 26.30 5.48 -13.01
C LEU A 66 27.74 5.32 -12.51
N GLU A 67 28.35 6.43 -12.09
CA GLU A 67 29.66 6.43 -11.47
C GLU A 67 29.66 5.61 -10.16
N SER A 68 30.63 4.68 -10.00
CA SER A 68 30.69 3.72 -8.88
C SER A 68 30.61 4.39 -7.51
N SER A 69 31.22 5.56 -7.35
CA SER A 69 31.20 6.33 -6.10
C SER A 69 29.80 6.88 -5.80
N SER A 70 29.12 7.40 -6.81
CA SER A 70 27.77 7.93 -6.72
C SER A 70 26.75 6.83 -6.37
N ARG A 71 26.83 5.67 -7.03
CA ARG A 71 25.95 4.51 -6.78
C ARG A 71 26.02 4.05 -5.32
N ARG A 72 27.23 3.90 -4.77
CA ARG A 72 27.42 3.44 -3.40
C ARG A 72 26.78 4.36 -2.37
N LEU A 73 26.91 5.67 -2.54
CA LEU A 73 26.30 6.65 -1.63
C LEU A 73 24.77 6.61 -1.72
N HIS A 74 24.21 6.61 -2.92
CA HIS A 74 22.77 6.55 -3.10
C HIS A 74 22.17 5.23 -2.61
N TRP A 75 22.86 4.11 -2.83
CA TRP A 75 22.48 2.81 -2.30
C TRP A 75 22.37 2.82 -0.77
N GLN A 76 23.39 3.29 -0.07
CA GLN A 76 23.36 3.36 1.39
C GLN A 76 22.24 4.28 1.89
N PHE A 77 22.07 5.43 1.27
CA PHE A 77 21.06 6.42 1.67
C PHE A 77 19.63 5.89 1.47
N VAL A 78 19.33 5.36 0.29
CA VAL A 78 18.01 4.82 -0.02
C VAL A 78 17.69 3.61 0.86
N LEU A 79 18.67 2.76 1.14
CA LEU A 79 18.51 1.59 1.99
C LEU A 79 18.22 1.99 3.45
N ILE A 80 18.89 3.01 4.00
CA ILE A 80 18.59 3.54 5.34
C ILE A 80 17.16 4.10 5.40
N ILE A 81 16.76 4.88 4.42
CA ILE A 81 15.39 5.43 4.37
C ILE A 81 14.36 4.32 4.27
N THR A 82 14.59 3.33 3.41
CA THR A 82 13.67 2.19 3.24
C THR A 82 13.56 1.36 4.53
N LEU A 83 14.66 1.10 5.22
CA LEU A 83 14.64 0.42 6.51
C LEU A 83 13.88 1.21 7.56
N PHE A 84 14.11 2.52 7.64
CA PHE A 84 13.38 3.39 8.57
C PHE A 84 11.87 3.39 8.26
N ASP A 85 11.49 3.47 6.99
CA ASP A 85 10.10 3.41 6.55
C ASP A 85 9.43 2.09 6.96
N VAL A 86 10.06 0.95 6.66
CA VAL A 86 9.49 -0.38 6.94
C VAL A 86 9.47 -0.72 8.43
N ILE A 87 10.50 -0.34 9.20
CA ILE A 87 10.61 -0.71 10.62
C ILE A 87 9.83 0.24 11.53
N VAL A 88 9.75 1.52 11.20
CA VAL A 88 9.17 2.55 12.07
C VAL A 88 7.88 3.12 11.50
N VAL A 89 7.93 3.66 10.27
CA VAL A 89 6.81 4.43 9.71
C VAL A 89 5.59 3.52 9.43
N LEU A 90 5.78 2.43 8.73
CA LEU A 90 4.69 1.50 8.40
C LEU A 90 4.02 0.90 9.63
N PRO A 91 4.73 0.35 10.63
CA PRO A 91 4.08 -0.19 11.82
C PRO A 91 3.38 0.88 12.65
N CYS A 92 3.92 2.10 12.70
CA CYS A 92 3.29 3.23 13.38
C CYS A 92 1.94 3.59 12.72
N LEU A 93 1.91 3.68 11.41
CA LEU A 93 0.69 3.93 10.65
C LEU A 93 -0.33 2.80 10.82
N ILE A 94 0.10 1.54 10.69
CA ILE A 94 -0.76 0.37 10.85
C ILE A 94 -1.36 0.36 12.26
N SER A 95 -0.56 0.59 13.31
CA SER A 95 -1.02 0.64 14.70
C SER A 95 -2.05 1.75 14.90
N TYR A 96 -1.82 2.93 14.33
CA TYR A 96 -2.74 4.07 14.43
C TYR A 96 -4.07 3.76 13.71
N TYR A 97 -4.03 3.23 12.51
CA TYR A 97 -5.24 2.88 11.76
C TYR A 97 -6.01 1.72 12.37
N LEU A 98 -5.30 0.71 12.88
CA LEU A 98 -5.92 -0.42 13.57
C LEU A 98 -6.71 0.04 14.80
N THR A 99 -6.13 0.93 15.60
CA THR A 99 -6.81 1.49 16.77
C THR A 99 -7.99 2.40 16.40
N THR A 100 -7.93 3.04 15.22
CA THR A 100 -9.02 3.87 14.71
C THR A 100 -10.19 3.03 14.20
N MET A 101 -9.91 1.85 13.63
CA MET A 101 -10.92 0.92 13.13
C MET A 101 -11.59 0.09 14.24
N LEU A 102 -10.95 -0.08 15.39
CA LEU A 102 -11.52 -0.77 16.55
C LEU A 102 -12.65 0.06 17.17
N ALA A 103 -13.89 -0.21 16.76
CA ALA A 103 -15.10 0.48 17.21
C ALA A 103 -15.39 0.35 18.71
N PHE A 104 -14.72 -0.57 19.41
CA PHE A 104 -14.87 -0.78 20.86
C PHE A 104 -14.17 0.24 21.74
N LEU A 105 -13.35 1.11 21.18
CA LEU A 105 -12.64 2.11 21.97
C LEU A 105 -13.46 3.40 22.11
N PRO A 106 -13.59 3.93 23.37
CA PRO A 106 -14.19 5.24 23.58
C PRO A 106 -13.39 6.31 22.83
N ASN A 107 -14.09 7.33 22.35
CA ASN A 107 -13.53 8.39 21.49
C ASN A 107 -12.51 9.32 22.18
N ASN A 108 -11.80 8.82 23.19
CA ASN A 108 -10.75 9.53 23.92
C ASN A 108 -9.41 9.43 23.18
N LEU A 109 -8.96 10.55 22.64
CA LEU A 109 -7.70 10.64 21.87
C LEU A 109 -6.49 10.07 22.65
N LYS A 110 -6.42 10.32 23.96
CA LYS A 110 -5.33 9.85 24.84
C LYS A 110 -5.30 8.32 24.93
N LEU A 111 -6.47 7.68 25.04
CA LEU A 111 -6.58 6.23 25.15
C LEU A 111 -6.24 5.55 23.83
N ARG A 112 -6.65 6.12 22.69
CA ARG A 112 -6.29 5.64 21.35
C ARG A 112 -4.80 5.72 21.08
N LEU A 113 -4.15 6.84 21.45
CA LEU A 113 -2.70 6.99 21.34
C LEU A 113 -1.98 5.99 22.26
N GLY A 114 -2.44 5.78 23.48
CA GLY A 114 -1.85 4.80 24.41
C GLY A 114 -1.88 3.39 23.85
N ILE A 115 -3.01 2.95 23.27
CA ILE A 115 -3.14 1.62 22.66
C ILE A 115 -2.31 1.50 21.38
N SER A 116 -2.24 2.56 20.57
CA SER A 116 -1.39 2.59 19.39
C SER A 116 0.10 2.42 19.74
N ILE A 117 0.56 3.09 20.80
CA ILE A 117 1.92 2.95 21.31
C ILE A 117 2.16 1.53 21.85
N LEU A 118 1.20 0.96 22.56
CA LEU A 118 1.31 -0.41 23.08
C LEU A 118 1.42 -1.44 21.95
N LEU A 119 0.63 -1.29 20.89
CA LEU A 119 0.72 -2.12 19.68
C LEU A 119 2.06 -1.96 18.99
N LEU A 120 2.57 -0.74 18.89
CA LEU A 120 3.89 -0.46 18.31
C LEU A 120 5.00 -1.14 19.14
N LEU A 121 4.96 -1.03 20.47
CA LEU A 121 5.92 -1.68 21.35
C LEU A 121 5.85 -3.22 21.24
N PHE A 122 4.66 -3.77 21.12
CA PHE A 122 4.46 -5.20 20.88
C PHE A 122 5.07 -5.63 19.53
N TYR A 123 4.89 -4.84 18.47
CA TYR A 123 5.52 -5.10 17.17
C TYR A 123 7.05 -5.06 17.28
N VAL A 124 7.63 -4.03 17.91
CA VAL A 124 9.08 -3.91 18.10
C VAL A 124 9.63 -5.09 18.91
N TYR A 125 8.91 -5.54 19.95
CA TYR A 125 9.28 -6.72 20.71
C TYR A 125 9.29 -7.99 19.86
N LEU A 126 8.25 -8.21 19.03
CA LEU A 126 8.19 -9.34 18.09
C LEU A 126 9.32 -9.29 17.07
N PHE A 127 9.55 -8.09 16.48
CA PHE A 127 10.62 -7.87 15.53
C PHE A 127 12.01 -8.21 16.13
N TRP A 128 12.21 -7.85 17.39
CA TRP A 128 13.44 -8.22 18.09
C TRP A 128 13.54 -9.72 18.32
N LYS A 129 12.48 -10.34 18.85
CA LYS A 129 12.47 -11.76 19.16
C LYS A 129 12.69 -12.65 17.93
N LEU A 130 12.10 -12.30 16.80
CA LEU A 130 12.31 -13.01 15.54
C LEU A 130 13.78 -13.03 15.12
N GLY A 131 14.52 -11.93 15.35
CA GLY A 131 15.93 -11.85 14.99
C GLY A 131 16.88 -12.68 15.87
N VAL A 132 16.46 -13.07 17.07
CA VAL A 132 17.28 -13.90 17.98
C VAL A 132 17.32 -15.36 17.53
N SER A 133 16.29 -15.83 16.85
CA SER A 133 16.15 -17.22 16.42
C SER A 133 16.96 -17.56 15.16
N PHE A 134 17.50 -16.57 14.46
CA PHE A 134 18.30 -16.80 13.28
C PHE A 134 19.80 -16.65 13.59
N PRO A 135 20.65 -17.63 13.24
CA PRO A 135 22.09 -17.59 13.45
C PRO A 135 22.74 -16.66 12.42
N ILE A 136 22.60 -15.34 12.62
CA ILE A 136 23.34 -14.34 11.87
C ILE A 136 24.74 -14.27 12.52
N SER A 137 25.75 -14.61 11.74
CA SER A 137 27.15 -14.79 12.13
C SER A 137 27.76 -13.54 12.74
N ASN A 138 27.57 -13.25 13.96
CA ASN A 138 28.44 -12.53 14.91
C ASN A 138 27.62 -11.94 16.06
N PRO A 139 27.60 -12.60 17.24
CA PRO A 139 26.81 -12.12 18.39
C PRO A 139 27.43 -10.91 19.11
N ARG A 140 28.56 -10.40 18.67
CA ARG A 140 29.28 -9.33 19.35
C ARG A 140 29.03 -7.92 18.86
N LEU A 141 28.33 -7.71 17.76
CA LEU A 141 27.99 -6.37 17.30
C LEU A 141 26.57 -6.01 17.73
N SER A 142 26.49 -4.85 18.33
CA SER A 142 25.34 -4.06 18.78
C SER A 142 23.98 -4.46 18.21
N LEU A 143 22.99 -4.57 19.08
CA LEU A 143 21.59 -4.90 18.84
C LEU A 143 20.90 -4.06 17.72
N PHE A 144 21.48 -2.93 17.37
CA PHE A 144 21.06 -2.00 16.32
C PHE A 144 22.02 -1.93 15.13
N SER A 145 22.84 -2.98 14.91
CA SER A 145 23.67 -3.00 13.72
C SER A 145 22.80 -3.04 12.46
N PHE A 146 23.10 -2.16 11.52
CA PHE A 146 22.41 -2.01 10.25
C PHE A 146 22.24 -3.34 9.48
N GLU A 147 23.28 -4.18 9.50
CA GLU A 147 23.27 -5.51 8.89
C GLU A 147 22.23 -6.45 9.52
N HIS A 148 22.06 -6.39 10.84
CA HIS A 148 21.05 -7.20 11.53
C HIS A 148 19.61 -6.75 11.20
N CYS A 149 19.39 -5.45 11.04
CA CYS A 149 18.09 -4.93 10.61
C CYS A 149 17.72 -5.38 9.20
N ILE A 150 18.69 -5.33 8.27
CA ILE A 150 18.48 -5.82 6.89
C ILE A 150 18.14 -7.32 6.90
N GLY A 151 18.92 -8.12 7.63
CA GLY A 151 18.67 -9.55 7.72
C GLY A 151 17.27 -9.88 8.26
N ARG A 152 16.81 -9.20 9.30
CA ARG A 152 15.47 -9.40 9.89
C ARG A 152 14.36 -9.01 8.92
N VAL A 153 14.47 -7.85 8.29
CA VAL A 153 13.48 -7.40 7.27
C VAL A 153 13.47 -8.37 6.09
N GLY A 154 14.66 -8.84 5.66
CA GLY A 154 14.78 -9.82 4.58
C GLY A 154 14.06 -11.13 4.91
N VAL A 155 14.27 -11.69 6.12
CA VAL A 155 13.60 -12.92 6.55
C VAL A 155 12.09 -12.74 6.60
N ILE A 156 11.60 -11.65 7.19
CA ILE A 156 10.16 -11.35 7.25
C ILE A 156 9.60 -11.22 5.83
N GLY A 157 10.29 -10.48 4.97
CA GLY A 157 9.87 -10.27 3.58
C GLY A 157 9.77 -11.57 2.78
N VAL A 158 10.78 -12.42 2.86
CA VAL A 158 10.79 -13.74 2.19
C VAL A 158 9.69 -14.64 2.74
N THR A 159 9.46 -14.63 4.06
CA THR A 159 8.39 -15.43 4.68
C THR A 159 7.01 -14.98 4.20
N ILE A 160 6.73 -13.67 4.19
CA ILE A 160 5.46 -13.13 3.69
C ILE A 160 5.30 -13.45 2.21
N MET A 161 6.35 -13.28 1.41
CA MET A 161 6.32 -13.58 -0.02
C MET A 161 6.03 -15.06 -0.28
N ALA A 162 6.63 -15.96 0.48
CA ALA A 162 6.38 -17.40 0.38
C ALA A 162 4.93 -17.75 0.74
N LEU A 163 4.38 -17.15 1.81
CA LEU A 163 2.99 -17.34 2.20
C LEU A 163 2.01 -16.84 1.14
N LEU A 164 2.23 -15.63 0.61
CA LEU A 164 1.38 -15.05 -0.44
C LEU A 164 1.46 -15.84 -1.74
N SER A 165 2.67 -16.29 -2.12
CA SER A 165 2.88 -17.12 -3.30
C SER A 165 2.20 -18.47 -3.17
N GLY A 166 2.33 -19.13 -2.01
CA GLY A 166 1.65 -20.39 -1.71
C GLY A 166 0.13 -20.25 -1.72
N PHE A 167 -0.39 -19.19 -1.11
CA PHE A 167 -1.82 -18.89 -1.14
C PHE A 167 -2.32 -18.64 -2.58
N GLY A 168 -1.59 -17.85 -3.36
CA GLY A 168 -1.93 -17.57 -4.76
C GLY A 168 -1.91 -18.82 -5.63
N ALA A 169 -0.93 -19.70 -5.45
CA ALA A 169 -0.81 -20.95 -6.19
C ALA A 169 -1.99 -21.92 -5.95
N VAL A 170 -2.60 -21.89 -4.75
CA VAL A 170 -3.77 -22.73 -4.43
C VAL A 170 -5.07 -22.04 -4.77
N ASN A 171 -5.20 -20.76 -4.41
CA ASN A 171 -6.44 -20.01 -4.56
C ASN A 171 -6.85 -19.78 -6.02
N TYR A 172 -5.87 -19.55 -6.90
CA TYR A 172 -6.18 -19.29 -8.31
C TYR A 172 -6.78 -20.51 -9.01
N PRO A 173 -6.20 -21.73 -8.98
CA PRO A 173 -6.82 -22.93 -9.54
C PRO A 173 -8.15 -23.25 -8.87
N TYR A 174 -8.26 -23.12 -7.54
CA TYR A 174 -9.51 -23.36 -6.81
C TYR A 174 -10.64 -22.45 -7.31
N THR A 175 -10.38 -21.16 -7.47
CA THR A 175 -11.36 -20.20 -7.96
C THR A 175 -11.78 -20.50 -9.40
N CYS A 176 -10.83 -20.87 -10.27
CA CYS A 176 -11.12 -21.27 -11.63
C CYS A 176 -11.97 -22.57 -11.68
N MET A 177 -11.62 -23.55 -10.85
CA MET A 177 -12.37 -24.84 -10.80
C MET A 177 -13.76 -24.66 -10.17
N SER A 178 -13.93 -23.77 -9.21
CA SER A 178 -15.21 -23.54 -8.55
C SER A 178 -16.29 -23.07 -9.55
N LEU A 179 -15.89 -22.35 -10.60
CA LEU A 179 -16.79 -21.94 -11.69
C LEU A 179 -17.34 -23.15 -12.48
N PHE A 180 -16.60 -24.26 -12.55
CA PHE A 180 -17.03 -25.48 -13.24
C PHE A 180 -17.76 -26.46 -12.33
N ILE A 181 -17.49 -26.44 -11.03
CA ILE A 181 -18.03 -27.40 -10.05
C ILE A 181 -19.42 -26.94 -9.54
N HIS A 182 -19.71 -25.66 -9.54
CA HIS A 182 -21.02 -25.16 -9.10
C HIS A 182 -22.01 -25.19 -10.27
N PRO A 183 -22.94 -26.17 -10.29
CA PRO A 183 -24.03 -26.14 -11.26
C PRO A 183 -24.91 -24.91 -10.95
N VAL A 184 -24.99 -23.99 -11.89
CA VAL A 184 -25.82 -22.80 -11.75
C VAL A 184 -27.28 -23.25 -11.67
N SER A 185 -27.91 -23.05 -10.51
CA SER A 185 -29.34 -23.33 -10.33
C SER A 185 -30.18 -22.25 -11.03
N ARG A 186 -31.37 -22.64 -11.54
CA ARG A 186 -32.34 -21.67 -12.08
C ARG A 186 -32.67 -20.55 -11.07
N ASN A 187 -32.74 -20.89 -9.78
CA ASN A 187 -32.98 -19.91 -8.71
C ASN A 187 -31.85 -18.85 -8.59
N ASP A 188 -30.62 -19.22 -8.91
CA ASP A 188 -29.47 -18.30 -8.87
C ASP A 188 -29.51 -17.34 -10.06
N ILE A 189 -30.01 -17.81 -11.21
CA ILE A 189 -30.21 -16.97 -12.40
C ILE A 189 -31.32 -15.95 -12.11
N ASP A 190 -32.46 -16.40 -11.60
CA ASP A 190 -33.58 -15.52 -11.25
C ASP A 190 -33.23 -14.49 -10.17
N ALA A 191 -32.41 -14.88 -9.18
CA ALA A 191 -31.91 -13.98 -8.15
C ALA A 191 -30.94 -12.92 -8.73
N SER A 192 -30.09 -13.32 -9.67
CA SER A 192 -29.17 -12.41 -10.35
C SER A 192 -29.90 -11.44 -11.29
N GLU A 193 -30.91 -11.91 -11.99
CA GLU A 193 -31.76 -11.10 -12.85
C GLU A 193 -32.56 -10.06 -12.05
N LYS A 194 -33.12 -10.46 -10.89
CA LYS A 194 -33.75 -9.50 -9.95
C LYS A 194 -32.79 -8.43 -9.47
N ARG A 195 -31.58 -8.81 -9.10
CA ARG A 195 -30.55 -7.84 -8.67
C ARG A 195 -30.17 -6.88 -9.79
N LEU A 196 -30.02 -7.40 -11.02
CA LEU A 196 -29.71 -6.58 -12.19
C LEU A 196 -30.83 -5.55 -12.43
N THR A 197 -32.09 -6.01 -12.41
CA THR A 197 -33.28 -5.15 -12.61
C THR A 197 -33.37 -4.08 -11.51
N GLN A 198 -33.13 -4.43 -10.26
CA GLN A 198 -33.12 -3.49 -9.14
C GLN A 198 -32.02 -2.45 -9.32
N THR A 199 -30.81 -2.87 -9.70
CA THR A 199 -29.68 -1.95 -9.93
C THR A 199 -29.95 -1.01 -11.11
N LEU A 200 -30.50 -1.51 -12.19
CA LEU A 200 -30.91 -0.70 -13.34
C LEU A 200 -31.95 0.36 -12.93
N ASN A 201 -32.97 -0.03 -12.16
CA ASN A 201 -33.99 0.90 -11.68
C ASN A 201 -33.41 1.97 -10.75
N MET A 202 -32.44 1.62 -9.90
CA MET A 202 -31.72 2.60 -9.06
C MET A 202 -30.90 3.57 -9.90
N ILE A 203 -30.22 3.08 -10.93
CA ILE A 203 -29.43 3.93 -11.86
C ILE A 203 -30.36 4.90 -12.60
N LEU A 204 -31.49 4.41 -13.10
CA LEU A 204 -32.51 5.24 -13.78
C LEU A 204 -33.08 6.31 -12.84
N ALA A 205 -33.41 5.95 -11.60
CA ALA A 205 -33.89 6.90 -10.59
C ALA A 205 -32.84 7.97 -10.26
N LYS A 206 -31.59 7.58 -10.08
CA LYS A 206 -30.46 8.53 -9.84
C LYS A 206 -30.25 9.43 -11.06
N LYS A 207 -30.30 8.89 -12.26
CA LYS A 207 -30.14 9.66 -13.52
C LYS A 207 -31.25 10.68 -13.73
N ARG A 208 -32.50 10.30 -13.40
CA ARG A 208 -33.64 11.24 -13.42
C ARG A 208 -33.42 12.40 -12.42
N ARG A 209 -33.00 12.11 -11.18
CA ARG A 209 -32.72 13.15 -10.18
C ARG A 209 -31.61 14.10 -10.63
N LEU A 210 -30.55 13.58 -11.23
CA LEU A 210 -29.48 14.39 -11.81
C LEU A 210 -29.99 15.31 -12.92
N CYS A 211 -30.79 14.78 -13.83
CA CYS A 211 -31.39 15.57 -14.93
C CYS A 211 -32.30 16.69 -14.40
N PHE A 212 -33.10 16.43 -13.36
CA PHE A 212 -33.92 17.47 -12.72
C PHE A 212 -33.07 18.53 -12.04
N ALA A 213 -32.01 18.13 -11.28
CA ALA A 213 -31.11 19.07 -10.64
C ALA A 213 -30.34 19.96 -11.67
N GLU A 214 -29.96 19.38 -12.81
CA GLU A 214 -29.34 20.16 -13.92
C GLU A 214 -30.33 21.15 -14.53
N LEU A 215 -31.59 20.75 -14.71
CA LEU A 215 -32.63 21.65 -15.21
C LEU A 215 -32.90 22.81 -14.23
N GLU A 216 -33.03 22.51 -12.92
CA GLU A 216 -33.22 23.54 -11.89
C GLU A 216 -32.01 24.51 -11.84
N SER A 217 -30.80 24.00 -11.94
CA SER A 217 -29.59 24.85 -11.97
C SER A 217 -29.50 25.74 -13.21
N LYS A 218 -30.02 25.29 -14.35
CA LYS A 218 -30.09 26.11 -15.58
C LYS A 218 -31.20 27.17 -15.49
N VAL A 219 -32.35 26.83 -14.93
CA VAL A 219 -33.47 27.79 -14.74
C VAL A 219 -33.10 28.85 -13.70
N GLY A 220 -32.47 28.45 -12.56
CA GLY A 220 -32.02 29.39 -11.52
C GLY A 220 -30.99 30.39 -12.05
N ARG A 221 -30.09 29.93 -12.96
CA ARG A 221 -29.09 30.80 -13.59
C ARG A 221 -29.69 31.80 -14.60
N HIS A 222 -30.85 31.48 -15.21
CA HIS A 222 -31.55 32.39 -16.08
C HIS A 222 -32.37 33.45 -15.32
N THR A 223 -32.78 33.17 -14.08
CA THR A 223 -33.49 34.13 -13.23
C THR A 223 -32.56 35.10 -12.52
N GLU A 224 -31.27 34.84 -12.40
CA GLU A 224 -30.27 35.78 -11.83
C GLU A 224 -29.70 36.75 -12.88
N VAL A 225 -29.97 36.53 -14.19
CA VAL A 225 -29.45 37.38 -15.29
C VAL A 225 -30.50 38.32 -15.88
N LEU A 226 -31.74 38.26 -15.38
CA LEU A 226 -32.82 39.22 -15.68
C LEU A 226 -33.03 40.20 -14.52
#